data_1b8216dc03ad59cf9d0c1cb95a8d9e15
#
_entry.id   1b8216dc03ad59cf9d0c1cb95a8d9e15
#
_cell.length_a   1.000
_cell.length_b   1.000
_cell.length_c   1.000
_cell.angle_alpha   90.00
_cell.angle_beta   90.00
_cell.angle_gamma   90.00
#
_symmetry.space_group_name_H-M   'P 1'
#
loop_
_entity.id
_entity.type
_entity.pdbx_description
1 polymer ?
#
loop_
_entity_poly.entity_id
_entity_poly.type
_entity_poly.pdbx_seq_one_letter_code
_entity_poly.pdbx_strand_id
1 'polypeptide(L)'
;MNEPVEAGVGEGERLDVRKTYKLYIGGKFPRTESGRSYLVCDDKGRPWANACRASRKDVRDAVQAARKAVPGWSGATAYNRGQILYRVAEMLEGRREQFVDQVARSEGATRRAAAEAMDKAVDRWVWYAGWADKLAQVFGSANPVAGPYFNLSVPEPTG
;
A
#
# COMPACT_ATOMS: atom_id res chain seq x y z
N MET A 1 15.48 -46.96 -17.12
CA MET A 1 15.96 -45.99 -18.11
C MET A 1 14.78 -45.12 -18.49
N ASN A 2 14.66 -43.96 -17.86
CA ASN A 2 13.65 -42.97 -18.21
C ASN A 2 14.34 -41.88 -19.01
N GLU A 3 14.00 -41.80 -20.28
CA GLU A 3 14.46 -40.71 -21.14
C GLU A 3 13.77 -39.38 -20.69
N PRO A 4 14.50 -38.27 -20.67
CA PRO A 4 13.87 -36.96 -20.41
C PRO A 4 13.05 -36.56 -21.64
N VAL A 5 11.76 -36.26 -21.42
CA VAL A 5 10.91 -35.66 -22.43
C VAL A 5 11.41 -34.22 -22.66
N GLU A 6 12.13 -34.01 -23.74
CA GLU A 6 12.42 -32.67 -24.25
C GLU A 6 11.10 -32.04 -24.70
N ALA A 7 10.61 -31.10 -23.91
CA ALA A 7 9.53 -30.20 -24.34
C ALA A 7 10.10 -29.30 -25.44
N GLY A 8 9.84 -29.64 -26.67
CA GLY A 8 10.20 -28.85 -27.85
C GLY A 8 9.52 -27.47 -27.76
N VAL A 9 10.31 -26.43 -27.57
CA VAL A 9 9.86 -25.04 -27.72
C VAL A 9 9.63 -24.78 -29.21
N GLY A 10 8.35 -24.63 -29.60
CA GLY A 10 7.98 -24.31 -30.98
C GLY A 10 8.63 -22.99 -31.40
N GLU A 11 9.19 -22.95 -32.60
CA GLU A 11 9.75 -21.74 -33.20
C GLU A 11 8.67 -20.63 -33.22
N GLY A 12 8.87 -19.55 -32.44
CA GLY A 12 8.03 -18.37 -32.41
C GLY A 12 7.25 -18.10 -31.12
N GLU A 13 7.30 -18.96 -30.10
CA GLU A 13 6.64 -18.71 -28.83
C GLU A 13 7.45 -17.71 -27.97
N ARG A 14 6.84 -16.57 -27.64
CA ARG A 14 7.46 -15.55 -26.82
C ARG A 14 7.63 -16.04 -25.39
N LEU A 15 8.84 -16.00 -24.84
CA LEU A 15 9.12 -16.35 -23.46
C LEU A 15 8.27 -15.53 -22.48
N ASP A 16 7.57 -16.19 -21.56
CA ASP A 16 6.81 -15.56 -20.49
C ASP A 16 7.78 -15.09 -19.38
N VAL A 17 8.08 -13.80 -19.37
CA VAL A 17 8.95 -13.18 -18.37
C VAL A 17 8.10 -12.65 -17.22
N ARG A 18 8.10 -13.39 -16.09
CA ARG A 18 7.33 -13.03 -14.91
C ARG A 18 7.99 -11.90 -14.13
N LYS A 19 7.19 -10.89 -13.78
CA LYS A 19 7.63 -9.77 -12.95
C LYS A 19 7.94 -10.25 -11.52
N THR A 20 9.06 -9.78 -10.96
CA THR A 20 9.37 -9.90 -9.52
C THR A 20 9.08 -8.57 -8.84
N TYR A 21 8.10 -8.57 -7.93
CA TYR A 21 7.76 -7.39 -7.12
C TYR A 21 8.78 -7.22 -6.00
N LYS A 22 9.34 -6.02 -5.92
CA LYS A 22 10.29 -5.62 -4.88
C LYS A 22 9.54 -5.17 -3.63
N LEU A 23 10.24 -5.06 -2.51
CA LEU A 23 9.75 -4.38 -1.32
C LEU A 23 9.61 -2.87 -1.59
N TYR A 24 8.85 -2.17 -0.77
CA TYR A 24 8.79 -0.71 -0.77
C TYR A 24 9.15 -0.21 0.63
N ILE A 25 10.33 0.39 0.80
CA ILE A 25 10.86 0.83 2.09
C ILE A 25 11.52 2.20 1.93
N GLY A 26 11.09 3.17 2.70
CA GLY A 26 11.69 4.50 2.71
C GLY A 26 11.65 5.21 1.35
N GLY A 27 10.59 5.05 0.59
CA GLY A 27 10.42 5.64 -0.75
C GLY A 27 11.22 4.94 -1.86
N LYS A 28 11.82 3.79 -1.59
CA LYS A 28 12.66 3.02 -2.53
C LYS A 28 12.10 1.62 -2.74
N PHE A 29 12.55 0.98 -3.81
CA PHE A 29 12.17 -0.40 -4.16
C PHE A 29 13.37 -1.37 -4.00
N PRO A 30 13.80 -1.67 -2.77
CA PRO A 30 14.87 -2.63 -2.55
C PRO A 30 14.41 -4.06 -2.85
N ARG A 31 15.37 -4.92 -3.20
CA ARG A 31 15.17 -6.38 -3.12
C ARG A 31 15.26 -6.78 -1.65
N THR A 32 14.65 -7.92 -1.29
CA THR A 32 14.88 -8.50 0.03
C THR A 32 16.36 -8.85 0.21
N GLU A 33 16.88 -8.64 1.41
CA GLU A 33 18.27 -8.95 1.75
C GLU A 33 18.60 -10.42 1.51
N SER A 34 17.64 -11.32 1.79
CA SER A 34 17.83 -12.75 1.61
C SER A 34 17.81 -13.21 0.15
N GLY A 35 17.42 -12.37 -0.79
CA GLY A 35 17.20 -12.71 -2.19
C GLY A 35 16.03 -13.66 -2.44
N ARG A 36 15.32 -14.11 -1.39
CA ARG A 36 14.23 -15.10 -1.50
C ARG A 36 12.98 -14.47 -2.08
N SER A 37 12.30 -15.23 -2.90
CA SER A 37 10.97 -14.89 -3.43
C SER A 37 10.03 -16.07 -3.30
N TYR A 38 8.76 -15.83 -3.48
CA TYR A 38 7.73 -16.86 -3.62
C TYR A 38 6.86 -16.55 -4.84
N LEU A 39 6.27 -17.61 -5.38
CA LEU A 39 5.42 -17.53 -6.54
C LEU A 39 4.02 -17.04 -6.13
N VAL A 40 3.51 -16.05 -6.84
CA VAL A 40 2.13 -15.58 -6.72
C VAL A 40 1.34 -16.19 -7.86
N CYS A 41 0.25 -16.85 -7.53
CA CYS A 41 -0.66 -17.46 -8.50
C CYS A 41 -1.97 -16.67 -8.58
N ASP A 42 -2.64 -16.78 -9.72
CA ASP A 42 -4.01 -16.30 -9.87
C ASP A 42 -5.03 -17.23 -9.16
N ASP A 43 -6.32 -16.91 -9.26
CA ASP A 43 -7.44 -17.66 -8.70
C ASP A 43 -7.52 -19.12 -9.20
N LYS A 44 -6.91 -19.40 -10.37
CA LYS A 44 -6.86 -20.73 -10.99
C LYS A 44 -5.56 -21.48 -10.68
N GLY A 45 -4.73 -20.95 -9.78
CA GLY A 45 -3.44 -21.53 -9.43
C GLY A 45 -2.35 -21.35 -10.50
N ARG A 46 -2.58 -20.54 -11.53
CA ARG A 46 -1.59 -20.30 -12.59
C ARG A 46 -0.55 -19.27 -12.11
N PRO A 47 0.73 -19.55 -12.32
CA PRO A 47 1.80 -18.64 -11.95
C PRO A 47 1.65 -17.27 -12.64
N TRP A 48 1.66 -16.19 -11.85
CA TRP A 48 1.49 -14.84 -12.35
C TRP A 48 2.72 -13.95 -12.14
N ALA A 49 3.27 -13.95 -10.93
CA ALA A 49 4.39 -13.10 -10.58
C ALA A 49 5.23 -13.72 -9.46
N ASN A 50 6.38 -13.14 -9.19
CA ASN A 50 7.16 -13.44 -7.99
C ASN A 50 7.06 -12.25 -7.02
N ALA A 51 6.94 -12.53 -5.72
CA ALA A 51 7.01 -11.53 -4.67
C ALA A 51 8.21 -11.80 -3.77
N CYS A 52 8.83 -10.73 -3.25
CA CYS A 52 9.92 -10.86 -2.30
C CYS A 52 9.42 -11.47 -0.99
N ARG A 53 10.13 -12.49 -0.49
CA ARG A 53 9.93 -13.01 0.86
C ARG A 53 10.79 -12.21 1.83
N ALA A 54 10.19 -11.22 2.48
CA ALA A 54 10.89 -10.33 3.40
C ALA A 54 11.56 -11.09 4.55
N SER A 55 12.74 -10.65 4.93
CA SER A 55 13.51 -11.13 6.07
C SER A 55 13.20 -10.31 7.34
N ARG A 56 13.68 -10.77 8.49
CA ARG A 56 13.59 -10.00 9.75
C ARG A 56 14.32 -8.65 9.64
N LYS A 57 15.40 -8.60 8.86
CA LYS A 57 16.13 -7.36 8.61
C LYS A 57 15.30 -6.38 7.77
N ASP A 58 14.64 -6.87 6.72
CA ASP A 58 13.76 -6.04 5.89
C ASP A 58 12.62 -5.42 6.71
N VAL A 59 12.01 -6.21 7.62
CA VAL A 59 10.96 -5.70 8.53
C VAL A 59 11.52 -4.62 9.46
N ARG A 60 12.69 -4.86 10.07
CA ARG A 60 13.35 -3.86 10.91
C ARG A 60 13.63 -2.56 10.15
N ASP A 61 14.16 -2.67 8.94
CA ASP A 61 14.50 -1.51 8.10
C ASP A 61 13.22 -0.74 7.69
N ALA A 62 12.12 -1.45 7.43
CA ALA A 62 10.81 -0.84 7.16
C ALA A 62 10.27 -0.06 8.37
N VAL A 63 10.32 -0.67 9.57
CA VAL A 63 9.91 -0.02 10.83
C VAL A 63 10.79 1.20 11.13
N GLN A 64 12.10 1.10 10.95
CA GLN A 64 13.02 2.23 11.14
C GLN A 64 12.73 3.37 10.16
N ALA A 65 12.45 3.06 8.89
CA ALA A 65 12.08 4.05 7.89
C ALA A 65 10.75 4.75 8.24
N ALA A 66 9.75 3.99 8.68
CA ALA A 66 8.47 4.53 9.14
C ALA A 66 8.64 5.46 10.35
N ARG A 67 9.35 5.01 11.41
CA ARG A 67 9.62 5.82 12.60
C ARG A 67 10.40 7.10 12.29
N LYS A 68 11.36 7.03 11.37
CA LYS A 68 12.10 8.21 10.91
C LYS A 68 11.23 9.24 10.21
N ALA A 69 10.15 8.81 9.57
CA ALA A 69 9.21 9.70 8.88
C ALA A 69 8.22 10.40 9.83
N VAL A 70 7.98 9.85 11.03
CA VAL A 70 6.97 10.37 11.99
C VAL A 70 7.16 11.87 12.31
N PRO A 71 8.35 12.38 12.70
CA PRO A 71 8.49 13.80 13.05
C PRO A 71 8.15 14.73 11.87
N GLY A 72 8.56 14.40 10.66
CA GLY A 72 8.25 15.19 9.48
C GLY A 72 6.76 15.16 9.11
N TRP A 73 6.13 14.00 9.23
CA TRP A 73 4.71 13.86 8.94
C TRP A 73 3.81 14.52 9.99
N SER A 74 4.10 14.30 11.28
CA SER A 74 3.34 14.91 12.38
C SER A 74 3.55 16.43 12.47
N GLY A 75 4.74 16.93 12.11
CA GLY A 75 5.04 18.36 12.05
C GLY A 75 4.45 19.08 10.83
N ALA A 76 3.99 18.36 9.80
CA ALA A 76 3.28 18.96 8.68
C ALA A 76 1.92 19.50 9.14
N THR A 77 1.48 20.63 8.54
CA THR A 77 0.16 21.17 8.85
C THR A 77 -0.95 20.17 8.47
N ALA A 78 -2.06 20.20 9.18
CA ALA A 78 -3.21 19.37 8.87
C ALA A 78 -3.68 19.55 7.42
N TYR A 79 -3.67 20.78 6.93
CA TYR A 79 -3.98 21.10 5.54
C TYR A 79 -3.03 20.37 4.57
N ASN A 80 -1.72 20.46 4.78
CA ASN A 80 -0.74 19.79 3.92
C ASN A 80 -0.91 18.26 3.94
N ARG A 81 -1.20 17.67 5.09
CA ARG A 81 -1.51 16.23 5.17
C ARG A 81 -2.75 15.87 4.36
N GLY A 82 -3.81 16.67 4.46
CA GLY A 82 -5.02 16.51 3.65
C GLY A 82 -4.74 16.58 2.15
N GLN A 83 -3.94 17.55 1.72
CA GLN A 83 -3.51 17.70 0.32
C GLN A 83 -2.77 16.45 -0.19
N ILE A 84 -1.87 15.89 0.61
CA ILE A 84 -1.13 14.68 0.22
C ILE A 84 -2.08 13.49 0.09
N LEU A 85 -3.01 13.29 1.03
CA LEU A 85 -4.00 12.21 0.97
C LEU A 85 -4.92 12.35 -0.24
N TYR A 86 -5.37 13.58 -0.52
CA TYR A 86 -6.17 13.86 -1.71
C TYR A 86 -5.39 13.56 -3.00
N ARG A 87 -4.11 13.93 -3.05
CA ARG A 87 -3.25 13.60 -4.20
C ARG A 87 -3.08 12.10 -4.41
N VAL A 88 -3.11 11.30 -3.34
CA VAL A 88 -3.13 9.82 -3.46
C VAL A 88 -4.41 9.38 -4.16
N ALA A 89 -5.57 9.93 -3.79
CA ALA A 89 -6.84 9.62 -4.47
C ALA A 89 -6.80 9.95 -5.96
N GLU A 90 -6.29 11.13 -6.33
CA GLU A 90 -6.13 11.52 -7.74
C GLU A 90 -5.22 10.55 -8.51
N MET A 91 -4.11 10.15 -7.90
CA MET A 91 -3.17 9.20 -8.52
C MET A 91 -3.77 7.80 -8.68
N LEU A 92 -4.62 7.37 -7.74
CA LEU A 92 -5.36 6.12 -7.83
C LEU A 92 -6.40 6.20 -8.95
N GLU A 93 -7.18 7.28 -9.01
CA GLU A 93 -8.18 7.51 -10.07
C GLU A 93 -7.53 7.53 -11.45
N GLY A 94 -6.43 8.24 -11.62
CA GLY A 94 -5.68 8.32 -12.88
C GLY A 94 -5.11 6.96 -13.34
N ARG A 95 -5.06 5.96 -12.46
CA ARG A 95 -4.60 4.59 -12.76
C ARG A 95 -5.67 3.53 -12.50
N ARG A 96 -6.93 3.94 -12.41
CA ARG A 96 -8.06 3.10 -12.02
C ARG A 96 -8.09 1.76 -12.76
N GLU A 97 -8.01 1.78 -14.08
CA GLU A 97 -8.09 0.58 -14.91
C GLU A 97 -6.95 -0.41 -14.60
N GLN A 98 -5.74 0.09 -14.36
CA GLN A 98 -4.60 -0.76 -13.99
C GLN A 98 -4.83 -1.47 -12.65
N PHE A 99 -5.40 -0.76 -11.67
CA PHE A 99 -5.74 -1.35 -10.38
C PHE A 99 -6.89 -2.35 -10.48
N VAL A 100 -7.94 -2.02 -11.25
CA VAL A 100 -9.08 -2.93 -11.51
C VAL A 100 -8.58 -4.24 -12.12
N ASP A 101 -7.70 -4.19 -13.11
CA ASP A 101 -7.12 -5.38 -13.73
C ASP A 101 -6.28 -6.20 -12.73
N GLN A 102 -5.50 -5.53 -11.87
CA GLN A 102 -4.70 -6.20 -10.86
C GLN A 102 -5.58 -6.88 -9.79
N VAL A 103 -6.58 -6.19 -9.27
CA VAL A 103 -7.52 -6.74 -8.27
C VAL A 103 -8.30 -7.92 -8.85
N ALA A 104 -8.88 -7.75 -10.04
CA ALA A 104 -9.61 -8.83 -10.70
C ALA A 104 -8.74 -10.09 -10.86
N ARG A 105 -7.49 -9.91 -11.27
CA ARG A 105 -6.55 -11.02 -11.50
C ARG A 105 -6.05 -11.66 -10.20
N SER A 106 -5.73 -10.86 -9.19
CA SER A 106 -5.16 -11.38 -7.93
C SER A 106 -6.18 -12.03 -7.01
N GLU A 107 -7.43 -11.56 -7.05
CA GLU A 107 -8.50 -12.01 -6.16
C GLU A 107 -9.53 -12.92 -6.84
N GLY A 108 -9.41 -13.14 -8.16
CA GLY A 108 -10.41 -13.87 -8.93
C GLY A 108 -11.76 -13.15 -9.01
N ALA A 109 -11.78 -11.86 -8.70
CA ALA A 109 -13.00 -11.05 -8.71
C ALA A 109 -13.46 -10.74 -10.14
N THR A 110 -14.79 -10.57 -10.32
CA THR A 110 -15.29 -10.03 -11.58
C THR A 110 -14.77 -8.61 -11.79
N ARG A 111 -14.59 -8.19 -13.06
CA ARG A 111 -14.15 -6.81 -13.37
C ARG A 111 -15.05 -5.76 -12.71
N ARG A 112 -16.36 -6.01 -12.62
CA ARG A 112 -17.33 -5.13 -11.96
C ARG A 112 -17.03 -5.02 -10.45
N ALA A 113 -16.84 -6.14 -9.76
CA ALA A 113 -16.53 -6.14 -8.33
C ALA A 113 -15.18 -5.47 -8.04
N ALA A 114 -14.18 -5.70 -8.89
CA ALA A 114 -12.88 -5.03 -8.78
C ALA A 114 -12.99 -3.51 -8.99
N ALA A 115 -13.83 -3.08 -9.95
CA ALA A 115 -14.10 -1.66 -10.18
C ALA A 115 -14.79 -1.02 -8.97
N GLU A 116 -15.84 -1.65 -8.42
CA GLU A 116 -16.52 -1.18 -7.22
C GLU A 116 -15.58 -1.10 -6.00
N ALA A 117 -14.67 -2.05 -5.85
CA ALA A 117 -13.65 -2.03 -4.78
C ALA A 117 -12.69 -0.85 -4.95
N MET A 118 -12.29 -0.57 -6.20
CA MET A 118 -11.40 0.56 -6.52
C MET A 118 -12.09 1.90 -6.26
N ASP A 119 -13.34 2.07 -6.69
CA ASP A 119 -14.13 3.29 -6.46
C ASP A 119 -14.28 3.56 -4.96
N LYS A 120 -14.61 2.54 -4.16
CA LYS A 120 -14.66 2.62 -2.70
C LYS A 120 -13.30 2.99 -2.08
N ALA A 121 -12.20 2.54 -2.66
CA ALA A 121 -10.87 2.89 -2.17
C ALA A 121 -10.57 4.37 -2.41
N VAL A 122 -10.87 4.89 -3.60
CA VAL A 122 -10.72 6.33 -3.92
C VAL A 122 -11.60 7.18 -3.00
N ASP A 123 -12.88 6.83 -2.84
CA ASP A 123 -13.80 7.54 -1.95
C ASP A 123 -13.29 7.60 -0.51
N ARG A 124 -12.73 6.50 0.00
CA ARG A 124 -12.14 6.48 1.35
C ARG A 124 -10.93 7.42 1.47
N TRP A 125 -10.05 7.47 0.48
CA TRP A 125 -8.92 8.40 0.49
C TRP A 125 -9.38 9.85 0.51
N VAL A 126 -10.39 10.21 -0.32
CA VAL A 126 -11.00 11.55 -0.33
C VAL A 126 -11.63 11.87 1.02
N TRP A 127 -12.39 10.91 1.59
CA TRP A 127 -13.04 11.09 2.88
C TRP A 127 -12.03 11.35 4.00
N TYR A 128 -10.96 10.53 4.10
CA TYR A 128 -9.92 10.74 5.11
C TYR A 128 -9.08 11.99 4.86
N ALA A 129 -8.87 12.40 3.63
CA ALA A 129 -8.25 13.68 3.30
C ALA A 129 -9.06 14.84 3.89
N GLY A 130 -10.40 14.79 3.79
CA GLY A 130 -11.30 15.76 4.39
C GLY A 130 -11.33 15.77 5.92
N TRP A 131 -10.86 14.69 6.58
CA TRP A 131 -10.77 14.61 8.03
C TRP A 131 -9.48 15.19 8.61
N ALA A 132 -8.45 15.35 7.80
CA ALA A 132 -7.12 15.72 8.28
C ALA A 132 -7.11 17.01 9.11
N ASP A 133 -7.88 18.01 8.71
CA ASP A 133 -8.00 19.32 9.39
C ASP A 133 -9.13 19.38 10.43
N LYS A 134 -9.98 18.36 10.49
CA LYS A 134 -11.15 18.32 11.40
C LYS A 134 -10.93 17.45 12.64
N LEU A 135 -9.94 16.56 12.58
CA LEU A 135 -9.73 15.54 13.61
C LEU A 135 -9.60 16.16 15.02
N ALA A 136 -8.76 17.18 15.16
CA ALA A 136 -8.55 17.85 16.44
C ALA A 136 -9.79 18.59 16.94
N GLN A 137 -10.64 19.11 16.05
CA GLN A 137 -11.88 19.80 16.41
C GLN A 137 -12.96 18.84 16.89
N VAL A 138 -13.00 17.64 16.34
CA VAL A 138 -14.03 16.64 16.66
C VAL A 138 -13.66 15.80 17.87
N PHE A 139 -12.39 15.41 17.99
CA PHE A 139 -11.88 14.53 19.06
C PHE A 139 -11.07 15.27 20.14
N GLY A 140 -10.74 16.54 19.91
CA GLY A 140 -10.18 17.39 20.95
C GLY A 140 -11.25 17.81 21.95
N SER A 141 -10.87 18.01 23.20
CA SER A 141 -11.78 18.48 24.25
C SER A 141 -11.13 19.51 25.15
N ALA A 142 -11.91 20.48 25.61
CA ALA A 142 -11.56 21.30 26.74
C ALA A 142 -11.95 20.55 28.02
N ASN A 143 -11.00 20.31 28.91
CA ASN A 143 -11.23 19.53 30.13
C ASN A 143 -11.53 20.45 31.31
N PRO A 144 -12.42 20.07 32.22
CA PRO A 144 -12.68 20.84 33.45
C PRO A 144 -11.43 20.81 34.35
N VAL A 145 -11.13 21.96 34.95
CA VAL A 145 -10.01 22.12 35.89
C VAL A 145 -10.45 22.96 37.08
N ALA A 146 -9.84 22.71 38.22
CA ALA A 146 -10.17 23.38 39.50
C ALA A 146 -9.41 24.70 39.66
N GLY A 147 -9.45 25.60 38.66
CA GLY A 147 -8.76 26.88 38.71
C GLY A 147 -8.79 27.62 37.37
N PRO A 148 -8.18 28.81 37.26
CA PRO A 148 -8.16 29.62 36.04
C PRO A 148 -7.16 29.09 35.00
N TYR A 149 -7.22 27.81 34.73
CA TYR A 149 -6.35 27.13 33.76
C TYR A 149 -7.15 26.67 32.55
N PHE A 150 -6.46 26.58 31.43
CA PHE A 150 -7.03 26.04 30.20
C PHE A 150 -6.36 24.68 29.90
N ASN A 151 -7.16 23.62 29.89
CA ASN A 151 -6.68 22.25 29.65
C ASN A 151 -7.37 21.68 28.41
N LEU A 152 -6.57 21.27 27.43
CA LEU A 152 -7.03 20.71 26.16
C LEU A 152 -6.44 19.31 25.94
N SER A 153 -7.29 18.39 25.50
CA SER A 153 -6.85 17.13 24.93
C SER A 153 -6.78 17.24 23.41
N VAL A 154 -5.65 16.84 22.82
CA VAL A 154 -5.44 16.82 21.37
C VAL A 154 -4.99 15.42 20.98
N PRO A 155 -5.63 14.79 19.96
CA PRO A 155 -5.18 13.49 19.45
C PRO A 155 -3.78 13.58 18.85
N GLU A 156 -2.91 12.66 19.24
CA GLU A 156 -1.56 12.53 18.71
C GLU A 156 -1.31 11.13 18.14
N PRO A 157 -0.46 10.97 17.11
CA PRO A 157 -0.10 9.67 16.60
C PRO A 157 0.79 8.91 17.61
N THR A 158 0.57 7.62 17.76
CA THR A 158 1.35 6.76 18.69
C THR A 158 2.59 6.13 18.05
N GLY A 159 2.79 6.27 16.75
CA GLY A 159 3.98 5.76 16.06
C GLY A 159 3.71 5.30 14.64
#